data_453b1cc6f52707f67877c50137c2225d
#
_entry.id   453b1cc6f52707f67877c50137c2225d
#
_cell.length_a   1.000
_cell.length_b   1.000
_cell.length_c   1.000
_cell.angle_alpha   90.00
_cell.angle_beta   90.00
_cell.angle_gamma   90.00
#
_symmetry.space_group_name_H-M   'P 1'
#
loop_
_entity.id
_entity.type
_entity.pdbx_description
1 polymer ?
#
loop_
_entity_poly.entity_id
_entity_poly.type
_entity_poly.pdbx_seq_one_letter_code
_entity_poly.pdbx_strand_id
1 'polypeptide(L)'
;MRNNTPSPAGSAVGCQCVTLPSGLRVICRTMPGYSSVHGYYAADFGSVYRQFTLDGRTVTLPAGTAHFMEHKMCETAAGDTFALYAKTGASANAFTGYDRTCYVFSATEKIDENLDILLGQVGKPWFTKASIAKEQGIIAQEIKMYDDSPDWRLLTALFRCLYKSHPIRDDIAGTTQSIAELTPQMLYSCTKAFYAPSNMVLSVAGKITLAQAVDACKRNGLYRARAPHEVEWAIPAQS
;
A
#
# COMPACT_ATOMS: atom_id res chain seq x y z
N MET A 1 12.11 -3.82 -18.51
CA MET A 1 12.37 -5.03 -17.71
C MET A 1 13.40 -4.68 -16.64
N ARG A 2 12.98 -4.50 -15.40
CA ARG A 2 13.96 -4.56 -14.31
C ARG A 2 14.27 -6.03 -14.11
N ASN A 3 15.52 -6.43 -14.38
CA ASN A 3 16.03 -7.72 -13.95
C ASN A 3 15.95 -7.77 -12.43
N ASN A 4 14.91 -8.42 -11.92
CA ASN A 4 14.73 -8.72 -10.51
C ASN A 4 15.62 -9.92 -10.14
N THR A 5 16.92 -9.79 -10.35
CA THR A 5 17.87 -10.63 -9.63
C THR A 5 17.76 -10.20 -8.16
N PRO A 6 17.37 -11.09 -7.24
CA PRO A 6 17.42 -10.77 -5.83
C PRO A 6 18.88 -10.43 -5.52
N SER A 7 19.17 -9.16 -5.25
CA SER A 7 20.41 -8.78 -4.59
C SER A 7 20.48 -9.61 -3.32
N PRO A 8 21.60 -10.30 -3.01
CA PRO A 8 21.75 -10.97 -1.74
C PRO A 8 21.53 -9.88 -0.69
N ALA A 9 20.44 -10.02 0.06
CA ALA A 9 20.11 -9.09 1.12
C ALA A 9 21.32 -9.05 2.05
N GLY A 10 22.07 -7.94 1.95
CA GLY A 10 22.99 -7.58 3.01
C GLY A 10 22.14 -7.58 4.26
N SER A 11 22.38 -8.56 5.14
CA SER A 11 21.64 -8.71 6.38
C SER A 11 21.86 -7.42 7.17
N ALA A 12 20.86 -6.53 7.17
CA ALA A 12 20.79 -5.51 8.18
C ALA A 12 20.90 -6.27 9.51
N VAL A 13 21.89 -5.93 10.33
CA VAL A 13 22.28 -6.69 11.52
C VAL A 13 21.05 -7.10 12.30
N GLY A 14 20.77 -8.42 12.37
CA GLY A 14 19.68 -9.01 13.13
C GLY A 14 18.32 -9.10 12.41
N CYS A 15 18.21 -8.83 11.11
CA CYS A 15 17.00 -9.07 10.33
C CYS A 15 17.04 -10.44 9.64
N GLN A 16 15.90 -11.15 9.68
CA GLN A 16 15.66 -12.38 8.93
C GLN A 16 14.74 -12.04 7.75
N CYS A 17 15.00 -12.61 6.58
CA CYS A 17 14.19 -12.39 5.38
C CYS A 17 13.90 -13.72 4.68
N VAL A 18 12.66 -13.89 4.23
CA VAL A 18 12.25 -15.04 3.40
C VAL A 18 11.33 -14.56 2.28
N THR A 19 11.49 -15.13 1.10
CA THR A 19 10.52 -14.99 0.01
C THR A 19 9.66 -16.23 -0.03
N LEU A 20 8.35 -16.05 0.10
CA LEU A 20 7.36 -17.13 0.07
C LEU A 20 7.14 -17.63 -1.37
N PRO A 21 6.58 -18.84 -1.57
CA PRO A 21 6.25 -19.35 -2.91
C PRO A 21 5.31 -18.45 -3.71
N SER A 22 4.53 -17.59 -3.05
CA SER A 22 3.70 -16.55 -3.68
C SER A 22 4.49 -15.34 -4.21
N GLY A 23 5.79 -15.26 -3.93
CA GLY A 23 6.62 -14.09 -4.20
C GLY A 23 6.62 -13.03 -3.09
N LEU A 24 5.74 -13.13 -2.08
CA LEU A 24 5.72 -12.20 -0.96
C LEU A 24 7.02 -12.29 -0.17
N ARG A 25 7.66 -11.13 0.04
CA ARG A 25 8.84 -11.02 0.90
C ARG A 25 8.40 -10.74 2.34
N VAL A 26 8.90 -11.53 3.27
CA VAL A 26 8.67 -11.35 4.70
C VAL A 26 9.99 -11.02 5.37
N ILE A 27 10.06 -9.86 6.00
CA ILE A 27 11.22 -9.37 6.75
C ILE A 27 10.84 -9.32 8.23
N CYS A 28 11.65 -9.93 9.08
CA CYS A 28 11.40 -9.97 10.52
C CYS A 28 12.65 -9.56 11.29
N ARG A 29 12.48 -8.63 12.24
CA ARG A 29 13.47 -8.34 13.27
C ARG A 29 12.90 -8.69 14.64
N THR A 30 13.29 -9.84 15.18
CA THR A 30 12.95 -10.22 16.55
C THR A 30 13.71 -9.34 17.54
N MET A 31 13.00 -8.72 18.46
CA MET A 31 13.55 -7.82 19.49
C MET A 31 13.06 -8.26 20.90
N PRO A 32 13.75 -9.20 21.56
CA PRO A 32 13.24 -9.84 22.79
C PRO A 32 13.01 -8.88 23.97
N GLY A 33 13.74 -7.75 24.01
CA GLY A 33 13.60 -6.73 25.06
C GLY A 33 12.41 -5.76 24.87
N TYR A 34 11.65 -5.91 23.77
CA TYR A 34 10.49 -5.07 23.48
C TYR A 34 9.19 -5.79 23.82
N SER A 35 8.19 -5.04 24.30
CA SER A 35 6.84 -5.54 24.52
C SER A 35 5.93 -5.37 23.30
N SER A 36 6.26 -4.43 22.42
CA SER A 36 5.46 -4.10 21.24
C SER A 36 5.93 -4.84 19.98
N VAL A 37 5.00 -4.97 19.04
CA VAL A 37 5.25 -5.38 17.65
C VAL A 37 4.74 -4.29 16.72
N HIS A 38 5.57 -3.93 15.74
CA HIS A 38 5.23 -3.05 14.64
C HIS A 38 5.18 -3.87 13.35
N GLY A 39 4.07 -3.79 12.62
CA GLY A 39 3.89 -4.46 11.34
C GLY A 39 3.65 -3.45 10.22
N TYR A 40 4.36 -3.61 9.11
CA TYR A 40 4.22 -2.84 7.88
C TYR A 40 3.92 -3.78 6.73
N TYR A 41 2.83 -3.55 6.01
CA TYR A 41 2.50 -4.28 4.80
C TYR A 41 2.46 -3.28 3.64
N ALA A 42 3.46 -3.33 2.78
CA ALA A 42 3.72 -2.34 1.74
C ALA A 42 3.53 -2.91 0.34
N ALA A 43 2.88 -2.15 -0.52
CA ALA A 43 2.81 -2.38 -1.96
C ALA A 43 3.77 -1.43 -2.69
N ASP A 44 4.46 -1.93 -3.72
CA ASP A 44 5.21 -1.10 -4.68
C ASP A 44 4.20 -0.44 -5.63
N PHE A 45 3.47 0.53 -5.09
CA PHE A 45 2.46 1.33 -5.76
C PHE A 45 2.30 2.66 -5.05
N GLY A 46 2.69 3.74 -5.69
CA GLY A 46 2.59 5.11 -5.16
C GLY A 46 2.04 6.07 -6.21
N SER A 47 2.06 7.36 -5.92
CA SER A 47 1.41 8.37 -6.74
C SER A 47 2.02 8.57 -8.12
N VAL A 48 3.28 8.12 -8.34
CA VAL A 48 3.95 8.22 -9.66
C VAL A 48 3.53 7.14 -10.65
N TYR A 49 2.84 6.09 -10.21
CA TYR A 49 2.33 5.04 -11.10
C TYR A 49 1.02 5.49 -11.73
N ARG A 50 1.12 6.09 -12.93
CA ARG A 50 -0.01 6.71 -13.64
C ARG A 50 -0.48 5.90 -14.85
N GLN A 51 0.31 4.95 -15.31
CA GLN A 51 -0.03 4.10 -16.43
C GLN A 51 0.62 2.73 -16.30
N PHE A 52 -0.12 1.69 -16.63
CA PHE A 52 0.37 0.32 -16.69
C PHE A 52 -0.42 -0.49 -17.71
N THR A 53 0.14 -1.61 -18.14
CA THR A 53 -0.55 -2.62 -18.95
C THR A 53 -0.92 -3.78 -18.07
N LEU A 54 -2.18 -4.20 -18.09
CA LEU A 54 -2.70 -5.36 -17.38
C LEU A 54 -3.32 -6.32 -18.39
N ASP A 55 -2.76 -7.52 -18.51
CA ASP A 55 -3.24 -8.55 -19.44
C ASP A 55 -3.42 -7.99 -20.87
N GLY A 56 -2.42 -7.25 -21.37
CA GLY A 56 -2.40 -6.65 -22.70
C GLY A 56 -3.26 -5.37 -22.87
N ARG A 57 -3.89 -4.88 -21.80
CA ARG A 57 -4.71 -3.64 -21.86
C ARG A 57 -4.05 -2.51 -21.08
N THR A 58 -3.88 -1.37 -21.74
CA THR A 58 -3.36 -0.16 -21.08
C THR A 58 -4.42 0.44 -20.16
N VAL A 59 -4.03 0.70 -18.92
CA VAL A 59 -4.82 1.40 -17.91
C VAL A 59 -4.11 2.69 -17.54
N THR A 60 -4.81 3.81 -17.68
CA THR A 60 -4.32 5.14 -17.27
C THR A 60 -5.06 5.55 -16.00
N LEU A 61 -4.32 6.05 -15.03
CA LEU A 61 -4.84 6.41 -13.71
C LEU A 61 -4.84 7.93 -13.52
N PRO A 62 -5.93 8.51 -13.00
CA PRO A 62 -5.96 9.90 -12.55
C PRO A 62 -4.96 10.16 -11.41
N ALA A 63 -4.53 11.42 -11.21
CA ALA A 63 -3.76 11.81 -10.02
C ALA A 63 -4.55 11.50 -8.76
N GLY A 64 -3.86 11.07 -7.68
CA GLY A 64 -4.51 10.71 -6.43
C GLY A 64 -4.95 9.25 -6.33
N THR A 65 -4.84 8.43 -7.40
CA THR A 65 -5.33 7.05 -7.38
C THR A 65 -4.69 6.20 -6.27
N ALA A 66 -3.37 6.31 -6.06
CA ALA A 66 -2.69 5.51 -5.03
C ALA A 66 -3.16 5.87 -3.61
N HIS A 67 -3.33 7.15 -3.32
CA HIS A 67 -3.86 7.63 -2.06
C HIS A 67 -5.33 7.23 -1.87
N PHE A 68 -6.13 7.34 -2.93
CA PHE A 68 -7.51 6.87 -2.89
C PHE A 68 -7.61 5.36 -2.62
N MET A 69 -6.70 4.57 -3.22
CA MET A 69 -6.60 3.13 -2.95
C MET A 69 -6.24 2.84 -1.50
N GLU A 70 -5.35 3.63 -0.90
CA GLU A 70 -5.00 3.51 0.52
C GLU A 70 -6.24 3.56 1.40
N HIS A 71 -7.05 4.62 1.26
CA HIS A 71 -8.31 4.78 1.98
C HIS A 71 -9.26 3.60 1.73
N LYS A 72 -9.42 3.22 0.47
CA LYS A 72 -10.37 2.17 0.10
C LYS A 72 -9.96 0.77 0.53
N MET A 73 -8.68 0.50 0.73
CA MET A 73 -8.21 -0.77 1.29
C MET A 73 -8.44 -0.88 2.80
N CYS A 74 -8.67 0.23 3.49
CA CYS A 74 -9.07 0.25 4.90
C CYS A 74 -10.59 0.04 5.10
N GLU A 75 -11.38 -0.03 4.03
CA GLU A 75 -12.82 -0.29 4.07
C GLU A 75 -13.15 -1.66 3.47
N THR A 76 -13.92 -2.46 4.20
CA THR A 76 -14.40 -3.77 3.76
C THR A 76 -15.91 -3.80 3.72
N ALA A 77 -16.51 -4.87 3.17
CA ALA A 77 -17.96 -5.08 3.23
C ALA A 77 -18.51 -5.15 4.68
N ALA A 78 -17.65 -5.47 5.65
CA ALA A 78 -17.99 -5.53 7.08
C ALA A 78 -17.75 -4.21 7.83
N GLY A 79 -17.21 -3.19 7.17
CA GLY A 79 -16.90 -1.88 7.73
C GLY A 79 -15.42 -1.51 7.70
N ASP A 80 -15.08 -0.50 8.50
CA ASP A 80 -13.75 0.06 8.62
C ASP A 80 -12.80 -0.88 9.40
N THR A 81 -11.61 -1.15 8.85
CA THR A 81 -10.59 -1.98 9.50
C THR A 81 -9.98 -1.31 10.73
N PHE A 82 -9.95 0.01 10.82
CA PHE A 82 -9.51 0.72 12.02
C PHE A 82 -10.37 0.38 13.25
N ALA A 83 -11.67 0.14 13.05
CA ALA A 83 -12.56 -0.33 14.10
C ALA A 83 -12.22 -1.74 14.62
N LEU A 84 -11.60 -2.58 13.78
CA LEU A 84 -11.11 -3.89 14.20
C LEU A 84 -9.86 -3.76 15.08
N TYR A 85 -8.92 -2.90 14.69
CA TYR A 85 -7.73 -2.61 15.50
C TYR A 85 -8.09 -1.99 16.86
N ALA A 86 -9.10 -1.12 16.91
CA ALA A 86 -9.58 -0.57 18.18
C ALA A 86 -10.06 -1.67 19.16
N LYS A 87 -10.70 -2.75 18.65
CA LYS A 87 -11.15 -3.89 19.48
C LYS A 87 -9.99 -4.72 20.02
N THR A 88 -8.84 -4.72 19.35
CA THR A 88 -7.64 -5.43 19.79
C THR A 88 -6.73 -4.57 20.67
N GLY A 89 -7.01 -3.28 20.82
CA GLY A 89 -6.17 -2.31 21.52
C GLY A 89 -4.93 -1.89 20.72
N ALA A 90 -4.87 -2.18 19.43
CA ALA A 90 -3.78 -1.78 18.56
C ALA A 90 -3.98 -0.36 18.03
N SER A 91 -2.86 0.33 17.76
CA SER A 91 -2.83 1.53 16.93
C SER A 91 -2.54 1.14 15.48
N ALA A 92 -3.26 1.72 14.54
CA ALA A 92 -3.07 1.47 13.11
C ALA A 92 -3.03 2.78 12.33
N ASN A 93 -2.37 2.74 11.17
CA ASN A 93 -2.30 3.86 10.24
C ASN A 93 -2.05 3.32 8.83
N ALA A 94 -2.18 4.19 7.83
CA ALA A 94 -1.75 3.95 6.47
C ALA A 94 -1.12 5.23 5.91
N PHE A 95 -0.29 5.11 4.90
CA PHE A 95 0.26 6.27 4.19
C PHE A 95 0.65 5.92 2.76
N THR A 96 0.52 6.90 1.89
CA THR A 96 0.93 6.83 0.48
C THR A 96 2.09 7.78 0.23
N GLY A 97 3.14 7.24 -0.39
CA GLY A 97 4.26 8.02 -0.91
C GLY A 97 4.24 8.11 -2.43
N TYR A 98 5.34 8.60 -2.99
CA TYR A 98 5.50 8.67 -4.44
C TYR A 98 5.67 7.29 -5.09
N ASP A 99 6.31 6.35 -4.41
CA ASP A 99 6.67 5.02 -4.91
C ASP A 99 5.97 3.86 -4.20
N ARG A 100 5.29 4.08 -3.08
CA ARG A 100 4.72 3.01 -2.26
C ARG A 100 3.47 3.43 -1.51
N THR A 101 2.67 2.44 -1.14
CA THR A 101 1.58 2.56 -0.16
C THR A 101 1.82 1.56 0.96
N CYS A 102 1.71 2.00 2.21
CA CYS A 102 1.97 1.20 3.40
C CYS A 102 0.77 1.19 4.33
N TYR A 103 0.46 0.01 4.87
CA TYR A 103 -0.51 -0.21 5.94
C TYR A 103 0.27 -0.66 7.17
N VAL A 104 -0.02 -0.09 8.32
CA VAL A 104 0.80 -0.28 9.51
C VAL A 104 -0.06 -0.53 10.75
N PHE A 105 0.45 -1.34 11.67
CA PHE A 105 -0.07 -1.42 13.03
C PHE A 105 1.04 -1.44 14.06
N SER A 106 0.69 -1.09 15.29
CA SER A 106 1.51 -1.25 16.49
C SER A 106 0.65 -1.81 17.61
N ALA A 107 1.10 -2.91 18.23
CA ALA A 107 0.38 -3.57 19.30
C ALA A 107 1.33 -4.19 20.32
N THR A 108 0.86 -4.36 21.55
CA THR A 108 1.54 -5.08 22.63
C THR A 108 0.92 -6.45 22.90
N GLU A 109 -0.32 -6.64 22.46
CA GLU A 109 -1.11 -7.85 22.66
C GLU A 109 -1.82 -8.26 21.38
N LYS A 110 -2.37 -9.48 21.34
CA LYS A 110 -3.16 -10.01 20.22
C LYS A 110 -2.46 -9.87 18.86
N ILE A 111 -1.16 -10.15 18.85
CA ILE A 111 -0.30 -9.90 17.67
C ILE A 111 -0.80 -10.68 16.45
N ASP A 112 -1.22 -11.95 16.62
CA ASP A 112 -1.73 -12.77 15.54
C ASP A 112 -3.04 -12.20 14.93
N GLU A 113 -3.97 -11.74 15.79
CA GLU A 113 -5.21 -11.09 15.34
C GLU A 113 -4.90 -9.81 14.54
N ASN A 114 -3.95 -8.99 15.03
CA ASN A 114 -3.58 -7.74 14.34
C ASN A 114 -2.86 -8.00 13.00
N LEU A 115 -2.04 -9.05 12.92
CA LEU A 115 -1.46 -9.50 11.65
C LEU A 115 -2.54 -9.99 10.69
N ASP A 116 -3.53 -10.73 11.18
CA ASP A 116 -4.63 -11.22 10.35
C ASP A 116 -5.51 -10.06 9.83
N ILE A 117 -5.71 -8.99 10.62
CA ILE A 117 -6.37 -7.76 10.16
C ILE A 117 -5.53 -7.11 9.05
N LEU A 118 -4.22 -6.88 9.30
CA LEU A 118 -3.31 -6.23 8.35
C LEU A 118 -3.26 -6.95 7.00
N LEU A 119 -3.11 -8.28 7.02
CA LEU A 119 -2.99 -9.07 5.80
C LEU A 119 -4.35 -9.29 5.12
N GLY A 120 -5.42 -9.36 5.91
CA GLY A 120 -6.78 -9.59 5.42
C GLY A 120 -7.39 -8.38 4.71
N GLN A 121 -7.07 -7.15 5.13
CA GLN A 121 -7.62 -5.93 4.53
C GLN A 121 -7.28 -5.77 3.06
N VAL A 122 -6.07 -6.19 2.65
CA VAL A 122 -5.61 -6.12 1.26
C VAL A 122 -6.18 -7.26 0.41
N GLY A 123 -6.51 -8.38 1.04
CA GLY A 123 -6.96 -9.59 0.36
C GLY A 123 -8.42 -9.59 -0.12
N LYS A 124 -9.25 -8.66 0.34
CA LYS A 124 -10.69 -8.62 0.09
C LYS A 124 -11.18 -7.22 -0.29
N PRO A 125 -10.73 -6.67 -1.43
CA PRO A 125 -11.12 -5.33 -1.85
C PRO A 125 -12.64 -5.23 -2.06
N TRP A 126 -13.22 -4.13 -1.59
CA TRP A 126 -14.66 -3.86 -1.71
C TRP A 126 -14.87 -2.45 -2.25
N PHE A 127 -15.11 -2.35 -3.58
CA PHE A 127 -15.28 -1.09 -4.27
C PHE A 127 -16.67 -1.04 -4.93
N THR A 128 -17.56 -0.22 -4.39
CA THR A 128 -18.86 0.08 -4.99
C THR A 128 -18.91 1.53 -5.43
N LYS A 129 -19.80 1.86 -6.37
CA LYS A 129 -20.00 3.25 -6.78
C LYS A 129 -20.33 4.15 -5.60
N ALA A 130 -21.18 3.68 -4.68
CA ALA A 130 -21.57 4.44 -3.50
C ALA A 130 -20.39 4.66 -2.53
N SER A 131 -19.58 3.62 -2.28
CA SER A 131 -18.43 3.76 -1.38
C SER A 131 -17.34 4.66 -1.98
N ILE A 132 -17.17 4.67 -3.31
CA ILE A 132 -16.25 5.58 -3.99
C ILE A 132 -16.76 7.02 -3.89
N ALA A 133 -18.04 7.28 -4.17
CA ALA A 133 -18.63 8.62 -4.07
C ALA A 133 -18.51 9.21 -2.65
N LYS A 134 -18.71 8.38 -1.62
CA LYS A 134 -18.49 8.77 -0.23
C LYS A 134 -17.02 9.19 0.00
N GLU A 135 -16.07 8.36 -0.46
CA GLU A 135 -14.65 8.59 -0.25
C GLU A 135 -14.13 9.81 -1.02
N GLN A 136 -14.64 10.06 -2.23
CA GLN A 136 -14.36 11.27 -3.00
C GLN A 136 -14.69 12.54 -2.18
N GLY A 137 -15.78 12.54 -1.44
CA GLY A 137 -16.15 13.65 -0.55
C GLY A 137 -15.17 13.83 0.62
N ILE A 138 -14.70 12.74 1.22
CA ILE A 138 -13.75 12.77 2.34
C ILE A 138 -12.40 13.31 1.86
N ILE A 139 -11.83 12.73 0.80
CA ILE A 139 -10.54 13.12 0.25
C ILE A 139 -10.58 14.54 -0.32
N ALA A 140 -11.71 15.00 -0.86
CA ALA A 140 -11.85 16.39 -1.30
C ALA A 140 -11.72 17.40 -0.14
N GLN A 141 -12.12 17.05 1.08
CA GLN A 141 -11.86 17.89 2.27
C GLN A 141 -10.39 17.83 2.70
N GLU A 142 -9.77 16.66 2.61
CA GLU A 142 -8.35 16.50 2.91
C GLU A 142 -7.46 17.29 1.93
N ILE A 143 -7.76 17.27 0.63
CA ILE A 143 -7.07 18.10 -0.37
C ILE A 143 -7.13 19.59 0.00
N LYS A 144 -8.29 20.09 0.43
CA LYS A 144 -8.42 21.48 0.88
C LYS A 144 -7.54 21.77 2.09
N MET A 145 -7.42 20.83 3.04
CA MET A 145 -6.56 20.99 4.21
C MET A 145 -5.08 21.09 3.79
N TYR A 146 -4.63 20.31 2.80
CA TYR A 146 -3.27 20.43 2.27
C TYR A 146 -3.06 21.73 1.50
N ASP A 147 -4.07 22.23 0.78
CA ASP A 147 -4.01 23.52 0.10
C ASP A 147 -3.80 24.69 1.07
N ASP A 148 -4.23 24.56 2.31
CA ASP A 148 -4.04 25.56 3.37
C ASP A 148 -2.67 25.43 4.07
N SER A 149 -1.85 24.40 3.76
CA SER A 149 -0.53 24.19 4.33
C SER A 149 0.56 24.89 3.50
N PRO A 150 1.24 25.94 4.00
CA PRO A 150 2.29 26.63 3.26
C PRO A 150 3.47 25.72 2.87
N ASP A 151 3.90 24.84 3.79
CA ASP A 151 5.03 23.94 3.57
C ASP A 151 4.71 22.92 2.47
N TRP A 152 3.50 22.37 2.47
CA TRP A 152 3.05 21.44 1.44
C TRP A 152 2.96 22.12 0.07
N ARG A 153 2.41 23.31 0.01
CA ARG A 153 2.34 24.13 -1.21
C ARG A 153 3.72 24.48 -1.74
N LEU A 154 4.67 24.80 -0.88
CA LEU A 154 6.05 25.08 -1.27
C LEU A 154 6.69 23.84 -1.91
N LEU A 155 6.54 22.66 -1.28
CA LEU A 155 7.08 21.41 -1.80
C LEU A 155 6.49 21.04 -3.16
N THR A 156 5.16 21.11 -3.30
CA THR A 156 4.49 20.78 -4.57
C THR A 156 4.83 21.80 -5.66
N ALA A 157 4.95 23.09 -5.34
CA ALA A 157 5.40 24.11 -6.28
C ALA A 157 6.85 23.86 -6.73
N LEU A 158 7.74 23.48 -5.82
CA LEU A 158 9.12 23.12 -6.14
C LEU A 158 9.17 21.96 -7.15
N PHE A 159 8.41 20.89 -6.91
CA PHE A 159 8.37 19.76 -7.84
C PHE A 159 7.80 20.13 -9.22
N ARG A 160 6.80 21.00 -9.28
CA ARG A 160 6.26 21.51 -10.55
C ARG A 160 7.29 22.35 -11.32
N CYS A 161 8.20 23.05 -10.62
CA CYS A 161 9.30 23.78 -11.25
C CYS A 161 10.44 22.84 -11.74
N LEU A 162 10.74 21.79 -10.97
CA LEU A 162 11.84 20.87 -11.27
C LEU A 162 11.50 19.85 -12.37
N TYR A 163 10.23 19.44 -12.47
CA TYR A 163 9.80 18.37 -13.37
C TYR A 163 8.72 18.85 -14.35
N LYS A 164 8.95 18.66 -15.65
CA LYS A 164 7.99 19.04 -16.69
C LYS A 164 6.85 18.03 -16.84
N SER A 165 7.17 16.75 -16.89
CA SER A 165 6.24 15.67 -17.23
C SER A 165 6.21 14.53 -16.22
N HIS A 166 7.23 14.41 -15.34
CA HIS A 166 7.28 13.33 -14.37
C HIS A 166 6.12 13.46 -13.35
N PRO A 167 5.38 12.37 -13.03
CA PRO A 167 4.21 12.41 -12.14
C PRO A 167 4.49 12.88 -10.71
N ILE A 168 5.74 12.93 -10.27
CA ILE A 168 6.12 13.47 -8.95
C ILE A 168 5.72 14.94 -8.77
N ARG A 169 5.48 15.65 -9.87
CA ARG A 169 5.00 17.04 -9.86
C ARG A 169 3.56 17.21 -9.40
N ASP A 170 2.78 16.11 -9.46
CA ASP A 170 1.39 16.09 -9.03
C ASP A 170 1.33 15.80 -7.52
N ASP A 171 0.34 16.37 -6.85
CA ASP A 171 0.08 16.07 -5.45
C ASP A 171 -0.27 14.59 -5.26
N ILE A 172 0.18 13.99 -4.16
CA ILE A 172 -0.07 12.59 -3.84
C ILE A 172 -1.57 12.33 -3.72
N ALA A 173 -2.32 13.26 -3.13
CA ALA A 173 -3.78 13.17 -3.02
C ALA A 173 -4.50 13.50 -4.34
N GLY A 174 -3.78 14.02 -5.34
CA GLY A 174 -4.37 14.48 -6.59
C GLY A 174 -5.10 15.81 -6.47
N THR A 175 -6.17 15.96 -7.22
CA THR A 175 -7.09 17.09 -7.17
C THR A 175 -8.53 16.60 -7.05
N THR A 176 -9.43 17.47 -6.60
CA THR A 176 -10.88 17.15 -6.55
C THR A 176 -11.40 16.68 -7.92
N GLN A 177 -10.90 17.27 -9.02
CA GLN A 177 -11.28 16.90 -10.37
C GLN A 177 -10.74 15.51 -10.74
N SER A 178 -9.46 15.24 -10.47
CA SER A 178 -8.84 13.96 -10.84
C SER A 178 -9.45 12.78 -10.07
N ILE A 179 -9.71 12.92 -8.76
CA ILE A 179 -10.32 11.85 -7.98
C ILE A 179 -11.78 11.59 -8.36
N ALA A 180 -12.49 12.57 -8.93
CA ALA A 180 -13.86 12.40 -9.42
C ALA A 180 -13.95 11.45 -10.64
N GLU A 181 -12.84 11.23 -11.37
CA GLU A 181 -12.76 10.31 -12.50
C GLU A 181 -12.62 8.83 -12.09
N LEU A 182 -12.35 8.56 -10.81
CA LEU A 182 -12.10 7.21 -10.32
C LEU A 182 -13.34 6.32 -10.39
N THR A 183 -13.17 5.11 -10.90
CA THR A 183 -14.21 4.11 -11.03
C THR A 183 -13.85 2.81 -10.31
N PRO A 184 -14.84 1.99 -9.91
CA PRO A 184 -14.57 0.67 -9.33
C PRO A 184 -13.62 -0.18 -10.21
N GLN A 185 -13.79 -0.13 -11.53
CA GLN A 185 -13.00 -0.90 -12.49
C GLN A 185 -11.53 -0.51 -12.44
N MET A 186 -11.21 0.79 -12.36
CA MET A 186 -9.83 1.27 -12.20
C MET A 186 -9.20 0.75 -10.91
N LEU A 187 -9.92 0.83 -9.78
CA LEU A 187 -9.43 0.37 -8.49
C LEU A 187 -9.23 -1.15 -8.46
N TYR A 188 -10.16 -1.93 -9.04
CA TYR A 188 -9.95 -3.39 -9.20
C TYR A 188 -8.78 -3.72 -10.13
N SER A 189 -8.50 -2.93 -11.17
CA SER A 189 -7.31 -3.10 -12.01
C SER A 189 -6.04 -2.82 -11.21
N CYS A 190 -6.01 -1.77 -10.38
CA CYS A 190 -4.90 -1.50 -9.47
C CYS A 190 -4.67 -2.65 -8.48
N THR A 191 -5.76 -3.23 -7.92
CA THR A 191 -5.64 -4.37 -7.01
C THR A 191 -4.96 -5.55 -7.68
N LYS A 192 -5.36 -5.89 -8.91
CA LYS A 192 -4.76 -6.99 -9.67
C LYS A 192 -3.29 -6.73 -10.02
N ALA A 193 -2.97 -5.50 -10.40
CA ALA A 193 -1.64 -5.12 -10.85
C ALA A 193 -0.63 -4.98 -9.70
N PHE A 194 -1.02 -4.32 -8.61
CA PHE A 194 -0.06 -3.85 -7.61
C PHE A 194 -0.19 -4.53 -6.25
N TYR A 195 -1.35 -5.11 -5.92
CA TYR A 195 -1.58 -5.77 -4.63
C TYR A 195 -1.43 -7.30 -4.71
N ALA A 196 -0.67 -7.77 -5.69
CA ALA A 196 -0.24 -9.16 -5.76
C ALA A 196 0.88 -9.43 -4.73
N PRO A 197 0.91 -10.61 -4.08
CA PRO A 197 1.94 -10.93 -3.09
C PRO A 197 3.37 -10.69 -3.58
N SER A 198 3.66 -10.97 -4.86
CA SER A 198 4.99 -10.78 -5.48
C SER A 198 5.41 -9.30 -5.58
N ASN A 199 4.46 -8.36 -5.49
CA ASN A 199 4.69 -6.91 -5.51
C ASN A 199 4.59 -6.30 -4.11
N MET A 200 4.51 -7.12 -3.06
CA MET A 200 4.32 -6.65 -1.69
C MET A 200 5.41 -7.16 -0.74
N VAL A 201 5.56 -6.46 0.37
CA VAL A 201 6.50 -6.79 1.44
C VAL A 201 5.78 -6.70 2.79
N LEU A 202 5.89 -7.77 3.59
CA LEU A 202 5.55 -7.73 5.01
C LEU A 202 6.83 -7.50 5.81
N SER A 203 6.91 -6.43 6.56
CA SER A 203 8.01 -6.14 7.49
C SER A 203 7.47 -6.07 8.92
N VAL A 204 8.03 -6.87 9.82
CA VAL A 204 7.64 -6.89 11.23
C VAL A 204 8.85 -6.75 12.14
N ALA A 205 8.71 -6.00 13.22
CA ALA A 205 9.75 -5.82 14.22
C ALA A 205 9.14 -5.82 15.65
N GLY A 206 9.87 -6.35 16.62
CA GLY A 206 9.47 -6.37 18.02
C GLY A 206 9.45 -7.76 18.63
N LYS A 207 8.52 -8.02 19.54
CA LYS A 207 8.34 -9.32 20.22
C LYS A 207 7.60 -10.32 19.31
N ILE A 208 8.21 -10.63 18.17
CA ILE A 208 7.67 -11.52 17.14
C ILE A 208 8.80 -12.33 16.52
N THR A 209 8.50 -13.52 16.02
CA THR A 209 9.42 -14.36 15.26
C THR A 209 9.05 -14.40 13.78
N LEU A 210 10.04 -14.74 12.92
CA LEU A 210 9.78 -14.95 11.48
C LEU A 210 8.74 -16.05 11.25
N ALA A 211 8.77 -17.13 12.05
CA ALA A 211 7.81 -18.23 11.93
C ALA A 211 6.37 -17.75 12.17
N GLN A 212 6.10 -16.93 13.18
CA GLN A 212 4.78 -16.35 13.44
C GLN A 212 4.32 -15.47 12.26
N ALA A 213 5.20 -14.62 11.69
CA ALA A 213 4.87 -13.80 10.54
C ALA A 213 4.54 -14.65 9.31
N VAL A 214 5.30 -15.71 9.04
CA VAL A 214 5.03 -16.66 7.93
C VAL A 214 3.73 -17.43 8.17
N ASP A 215 3.43 -17.84 9.39
CA ASP A 215 2.18 -18.54 9.71
C ASP A 215 0.96 -17.62 9.56
N ALA A 216 1.07 -16.33 9.88
CA ALA A 216 0.03 -15.35 9.55
C ALA A 216 -0.19 -15.25 8.02
N CYS A 217 0.88 -15.24 7.22
CA CYS A 217 0.75 -15.27 5.75
C CYS A 217 0.04 -16.55 5.25
N LYS A 218 0.30 -17.71 5.87
CA LYS A 218 -0.39 -18.97 5.53
C LYS A 218 -1.89 -18.88 5.84
N ARG A 219 -2.25 -18.42 7.05
CA ARG A 219 -3.65 -18.26 7.48
C ARG A 219 -4.44 -17.36 6.54
N ASN A 220 -3.80 -16.30 6.03
CA ASN A 220 -4.41 -15.33 5.12
C ASN A 220 -4.30 -15.68 3.63
N GLY A 221 -3.86 -16.89 3.28
CA GLY A 221 -3.80 -17.39 1.89
C GLY A 221 -2.74 -16.69 1.03
N LEU A 222 -1.73 -16.05 1.65
CA LEU A 222 -0.65 -15.33 0.98
C LEU A 222 0.62 -16.17 0.79
N TYR A 223 0.58 -17.43 1.17
CA TYR A 223 1.75 -18.32 1.09
C TYR A 223 1.91 -18.99 -0.29
N ARG A 224 0.80 -19.44 -0.90
CA ARG A 224 0.82 -20.24 -2.13
C ARG A 224 0.97 -19.35 -3.36
N ALA A 225 1.74 -19.81 -4.34
CA ALA A 225 1.80 -19.19 -5.65
C ALA A 225 0.38 -19.12 -6.27
N ARG A 226 0.10 -18.01 -6.90
CA ARG A 226 -1.09 -17.81 -7.75
C ARG A 226 -0.60 -17.52 -9.15
N ALA A 227 -1.41 -17.83 -10.17
CA ALA A 227 -1.11 -17.39 -11.53
C ALA A 227 -1.00 -15.86 -11.53
N PRO A 228 0.16 -15.30 -11.88
CA PRO A 228 0.31 -13.85 -11.92
C PRO A 228 -0.49 -13.27 -13.07
N HIS A 229 -0.99 -12.03 -12.90
CA HIS A 229 -1.40 -11.22 -14.06
C HIS A 229 -0.14 -10.75 -14.80
N GLU A 230 -0.22 -10.63 -16.11
CA GLU A 230 0.80 -9.93 -16.89
C GLU A 230 0.68 -8.43 -16.60
N VAL A 231 1.69 -7.87 -15.96
CA VAL A 231 1.72 -6.45 -15.60
C VAL A 231 3.00 -5.83 -16.09
N GLU A 232 2.88 -4.77 -16.88
CA GLU A 232 3.99 -3.95 -17.31
C GLU A 232 3.73 -2.51 -16.87
N TRP A 233 4.67 -1.92 -16.16
CA TRP A 233 4.63 -0.49 -15.81
C TRP A 233 5.98 0.14 -16.01
N ALA A 234 5.96 1.42 -16.32
CA ALA A 234 7.15 2.26 -16.35
C ALA A 234 6.85 3.58 -15.66
N ILE A 235 7.77 4.00 -14.81
CA ILE A 235 7.78 5.39 -14.34
C ILE A 235 8.38 6.20 -15.48
N PRO A 236 7.72 7.29 -15.94
CA PRO A 236 8.28 8.13 -16.99
C PRO A 236 9.69 8.60 -16.64
N ALA A 237 10.56 8.63 -17.63
CA ALA A 237 11.89 9.21 -17.46
C ALA A 237 11.77 10.69 -17.04
N GLN A 238 12.74 11.15 -16.27
CA GLN A 238 12.86 12.56 -15.92
C GLN A 238 13.09 13.36 -17.21
N SER A 239 12.27 14.35 -17.44
CA SER A 239 12.41 15.33 -18.54
C SER A 239 12.34 16.73 -17.99
#